data_fe99d0b139fe3cd6b000121705955848
#
_entry.id   fe99d0b139fe3cd6b000121705955848
#
_cell.length_a   1.000
_cell.length_b   1.000
_cell.length_c   1.000
_cell.angle_alpha   90.00
_cell.angle_beta   90.00
_cell.angle_gamma   90.00
#
_symmetry.space_group_name_H-M   'P 1'
#
loop_
_entity.id
_entity.type
_entity.pdbx_description
1 polymer ?
#
loop_
_entity_poly.entity_id
_entity_poly.type
_entity_poly.pdbx_seq_one_letter_code
_entity_poly.pdbx_strand_id
1 'polypeptide(L)'
;SEGAFSIHNKVADNVLLENGGHLEVSHSANKTIIKDKGTMSVLTNAKADATRIDNGGVMDVAGNATNTIINGGTQNINNHGIATGTNINGGTRNIKSGGKADTTIISSGSRQVVEKDGTATGSNISAGGSLIVYTGGIAHGVNQETGSALVANTGAGTDIEGYNKLSHFTITGGGANYVVLENTGEMTGVATTSAKNTTVDAGGKMNVQKAGSYK
;
A
#
# COMPACT_ATOMS: atom_id res chain seq x y z
N SER A 1 -4.32 -17.27 24.49
CA SER A 1 -2.98 -17.83 24.33
C SER A 1 -2.61 -17.85 22.85
N GLU A 2 -1.49 -17.30 22.55
CA GLU A 2 -0.97 -17.26 21.18
C GLU A 2 -0.29 -18.58 20.77
N GLY A 3 -0.31 -19.58 21.63
CA GLY A 3 0.44 -20.80 21.45
C GLY A 3 1.93 -20.62 21.78
N ALA A 4 2.68 -21.71 21.83
CA ALA A 4 4.10 -21.68 22.06
C ALA A 4 4.85 -21.28 20.79
N PHE A 5 5.81 -20.38 20.90
CA PHE A 5 6.68 -20.10 19.77
C PHE A 5 7.77 -21.16 19.65
N SER A 6 8.27 -21.35 18.44
CA SER A 6 9.42 -22.22 18.20
C SER A 6 10.28 -21.70 17.07
N ILE A 7 11.58 -21.98 17.13
CA ILE A 7 12.51 -21.77 16.01
C ILE A 7 13.21 -23.12 15.78
N HIS A 8 12.96 -23.69 14.60
CA HIS A 8 13.48 -25.00 14.25
C HIS A 8 13.86 -25.03 12.77
N ASN A 9 15.07 -25.49 12.45
CA ASN A 9 15.57 -25.54 11.08
C ASN A 9 15.40 -24.21 10.32
N LYS A 10 15.73 -23.08 10.98
CA LYS A 10 15.57 -21.71 10.45
C LYS A 10 14.11 -21.33 10.18
N VAL A 11 13.16 -22.05 10.72
CA VAL A 11 11.74 -21.72 10.67
C VAL A 11 11.31 -21.20 12.04
N ALA A 12 10.76 -20.01 12.07
CA ALA A 12 10.20 -19.42 13.27
C ALA A 12 8.68 -19.58 13.23
N ASP A 13 8.09 -20.19 14.26
CA ASP A 13 6.65 -20.40 14.34
C ASP A 13 6.08 -19.70 15.57
N ASN A 14 4.97 -18.99 15.37
CA ASN A 14 4.19 -18.36 16.45
C ASN A 14 5.01 -17.40 17.33
N VAL A 15 5.96 -16.68 16.76
CA VAL A 15 6.79 -15.72 17.50
C VAL A 15 5.98 -14.46 17.78
N LEU A 16 6.08 -13.96 19.01
CA LEU A 16 5.53 -12.68 19.43
C LEU A 16 6.66 -11.67 19.61
N LEU A 17 6.58 -10.56 18.90
CA LEU A 17 7.56 -9.48 18.95
C LEU A 17 6.90 -8.23 19.54
N GLU A 18 7.42 -7.75 20.66
CA GLU A 18 6.95 -6.55 21.33
C GLU A 18 8.05 -5.95 22.20
N ASN A 19 7.88 -4.69 22.61
CA ASN A 19 8.75 -4.03 23.59
C ASN A 19 10.25 -4.08 23.27
N GLY A 20 10.60 -3.90 22.00
CA GLY A 20 11.99 -3.95 21.55
C GLY A 20 12.41 -5.30 20.99
N GLY A 21 11.51 -6.30 20.98
CA GLY A 21 11.78 -7.59 20.35
C GLY A 21 11.97 -7.44 18.84
N HIS A 22 12.93 -8.16 18.28
CA HIS A 22 13.24 -8.13 16.86
C HIS A 22 13.48 -9.53 16.33
N LEU A 23 12.92 -9.82 15.16
CA LEU A 23 13.16 -11.06 14.43
C LEU A 23 13.69 -10.73 13.04
N GLU A 24 14.88 -11.21 12.72
CA GLU A 24 15.41 -11.20 11.36
C GLU A 24 15.13 -12.56 10.74
N VAL A 25 14.34 -12.57 9.65
CA VAL A 25 13.96 -13.80 8.97
C VAL A 25 14.88 -14.01 7.78
N SER A 26 15.74 -15.03 7.86
CA SER A 26 16.66 -15.41 6.80
C SER A 26 16.17 -16.62 6.01
N HIS A 27 15.17 -17.33 6.50
CA HIS A 27 14.56 -18.48 5.81
C HIS A 27 13.04 -18.38 5.84
N SER A 28 12.37 -18.72 6.93
CA SER A 28 10.92 -18.55 7.00
C SER A 28 10.39 -18.27 8.40
N ALA A 29 9.25 -17.60 8.47
CA ALA A 29 8.51 -17.34 9.69
C ALA A 29 7.02 -17.50 9.43
N ASN A 30 6.32 -18.16 10.33
CA ASN A 30 4.89 -18.41 10.21
C ASN A 30 4.15 -17.86 11.44
N LYS A 31 3.05 -17.17 11.19
CA LYS A 31 2.14 -16.69 12.25
C LYS A 31 2.83 -15.81 13.28
N THR A 32 3.76 -14.96 12.86
CA THR A 32 4.39 -13.97 13.72
C THR A 32 3.38 -12.86 14.05
N ILE A 33 3.37 -12.43 15.31
CA ILE A 33 2.60 -11.28 15.76
C ILE A 33 3.57 -10.20 16.17
N ILE A 34 3.42 -9.01 15.58
CA ILE A 34 4.27 -7.86 15.85
C ILE A 34 3.41 -6.81 16.53
N LYS A 35 3.68 -6.56 17.81
CA LYS A 35 2.97 -5.55 18.62
C LYS A 35 3.85 -4.32 18.83
N ASP A 36 3.38 -3.40 19.66
CA ASP A 36 4.05 -2.13 19.92
C ASP A 36 5.54 -2.29 20.21
N LYS A 37 6.36 -1.57 19.48
CA LYS A 37 7.84 -1.58 19.56
C LYS A 37 8.46 -2.94 19.19
N GLY A 38 7.70 -3.84 18.61
CA GLY A 38 8.23 -5.04 17.98
C GLY A 38 8.58 -4.76 16.53
N THR A 39 9.58 -5.44 16.00
CA THR A 39 10.02 -5.29 14.61
C THR A 39 10.38 -6.65 14.01
N MET A 40 10.13 -6.76 12.69
CA MET A 40 10.50 -7.94 11.92
C MET A 40 11.15 -7.49 10.62
N SER A 41 12.24 -8.11 10.24
CA SER A 41 12.87 -7.91 8.94
C SER A 41 12.88 -9.22 8.17
N VAL A 42 12.24 -9.24 6.99
CA VAL A 42 12.24 -10.39 6.09
C VAL A 42 13.29 -10.14 5.01
N LEU A 43 14.39 -10.87 5.09
CA LEU A 43 15.52 -10.67 4.19
C LEU A 43 15.20 -11.20 2.77
N THR A 44 16.00 -10.77 1.80
CA THR A 44 15.86 -11.23 0.41
C THR A 44 15.89 -12.77 0.38
N ASN A 45 14.96 -13.36 -0.38
CA ASN A 45 14.74 -14.80 -0.49
C ASN A 45 14.14 -15.48 0.76
N ALA A 46 13.90 -14.75 1.84
CA ALA A 46 13.18 -15.29 2.99
C ALA A 46 11.67 -15.14 2.80
N LYS A 47 10.91 -15.85 3.60
CA LYS A 47 9.43 -15.85 3.54
C LYS A 47 8.83 -15.63 4.91
N ALA A 48 7.75 -14.85 4.96
CA ALA A 48 6.92 -14.72 6.15
C ALA A 48 5.46 -14.92 5.74
N ASP A 49 4.81 -15.90 6.35
CA ASP A 49 3.40 -16.19 6.08
C ASP A 49 2.54 -15.89 7.32
N ALA A 50 1.37 -15.34 7.07
CA ALA A 50 0.35 -15.08 8.09
C ALA A 50 0.85 -14.18 9.25
N THR A 51 1.66 -13.19 8.94
CA THR A 51 2.11 -12.19 9.91
C THR A 51 0.97 -11.24 10.25
N ARG A 52 0.79 -10.93 11.52
CA ARG A 52 -0.14 -9.88 11.97
C ARG A 52 0.66 -8.73 12.58
N ILE A 53 0.36 -7.50 12.16
CA ILE A 53 1.07 -6.30 12.61
C ILE A 53 0.08 -5.41 13.33
N ASP A 54 0.18 -5.35 14.66
CA ASP A 54 -0.68 -4.54 15.51
C ASP A 54 -0.09 -3.13 15.69
N ASN A 55 -0.83 -2.24 16.34
CA ASN A 55 -0.41 -0.85 16.56
C ASN A 55 1.03 -0.77 17.10
N GLY A 56 1.84 0.06 16.46
CA GLY A 56 3.23 0.27 16.85
C GLY A 56 4.21 -0.82 16.41
N GLY A 57 3.72 -1.92 15.83
CA GLY A 57 4.56 -2.94 15.23
C GLY A 57 5.01 -2.55 13.84
N VAL A 58 6.19 -2.98 13.43
CA VAL A 58 6.78 -2.68 12.12
C VAL A 58 7.34 -3.95 11.48
N MET A 59 6.98 -4.15 10.20
CA MET A 59 7.49 -5.24 9.38
C MET A 59 8.18 -4.67 8.14
N ASP A 60 9.46 -4.95 7.96
CA ASP A 60 10.21 -4.60 6.77
C ASP A 60 10.40 -5.82 5.89
N VAL A 61 10.04 -5.71 4.62
CA VAL A 61 10.02 -6.84 3.69
C VAL A 61 10.96 -6.57 2.52
N ALA A 62 12.02 -7.35 2.43
CA ALA A 62 12.91 -7.44 1.26
C ALA A 62 12.84 -8.83 0.61
N GLY A 63 12.12 -9.76 1.21
CA GLY A 63 11.77 -11.08 0.70
C GLY A 63 10.29 -11.18 0.36
N ASN A 64 9.67 -12.31 0.68
CA ASN A 64 8.26 -12.55 0.38
C ASN A 64 7.42 -12.56 1.67
N ALA A 65 6.35 -11.79 1.64
CA ALA A 65 5.34 -11.79 2.71
C ALA A 65 3.99 -12.19 2.11
N THR A 66 3.36 -13.21 2.66
CA THR A 66 2.06 -13.70 2.18
C THR A 66 1.04 -13.67 3.31
N ASN A 67 -0.21 -13.37 2.96
CA ASN A 67 -1.34 -13.40 3.89
C ASN A 67 -1.12 -12.54 5.15
N THR A 68 -0.53 -11.37 4.98
CA THR A 68 -0.29 -10.43 6.08
C THR A 68 -1.59 -9.70 6.46
N ILE A 69 -1.81 -9.51 7.75
CA ILE A 69 -2.89 -8.70 8.29
C ILE A 69 -2.27 -7.51 9.01
N ILE A 70 -2.60 -6.29 8.59
CA ILE A 70 -2.13 -5.08 9.25
C ILE A 70 -3.27 -4.52 10.09
N ASN A 71 -3.18 -4.66 11.41
CA ASN A 71 -4.15 -4.17 12.37
C ASN A 71 -3.61 -2.94 13.11
N GLY A 72 -3.41 -1.85 12.39
CA GLY A 72 -2.92 -0.60 12.98
C GLY A 72 -1.41 -0.40 12.97
N GLY A 73 -0.62 -1.41 12.58
CA GLY A 73 0.82 -1.29 12.47
C GLY A 73 1.30 -0.80 11.10
N THR A 74 2.57 -0.99 10.82
CA THR A 74 3.22 -0.54 9.58
C THR A 74 3.95 -1.68 8.89
N GLN A 75 3.73 -1.83 7.59
CA GLN A 75 4.50 -2.72 6.74
C GLN A 75 5.21 -1.90 5.65
N ASN A 76 6.52 -2.06 5.54
CA ASN A 76 7.32 -1.47 4.48
C ASN A 76 7.75 -2.56 3.50
N ILE A 77 7.39 -2.40 2.23
CA ILE A 77 7.87 -3.29 1.17
C ILE A 77 9.04 -2.60 0.51
N ASN A 78 10.23 -3.08 0.79
CA ASN A 78 11.48 -2.49 0.33
C ASN A 78 11.91 -3.10 -1.01
N ASN A 79 13.04 -2.64 -1.53
CA ASN A 79 13.59 -3.17 -2.78
C ASN A 79 13.72 -4.69 -2.72
N HIS A 80 13.28 -5.38 -3.77
CA HIS A 80 13.17 -6.84 -3.88
C HIS A 80 12.04 -7.47 -3.05
N GLY A 81 11.37 -6.72 -2.19
CA GLY A 81 10.26 -7.24 -1.41
C GLY A 81 9.02 -7.46 -2.25
N ILE A 82 8.30 -8.53 -1.97
CA ILE A 82 7.02 -8.87 -2.60
C ILE A 82 6.03 -9.26 -1.51
N ALA A 83 4.90 -8.58 -1.48
CA ALA A 83 3.81 -8.91 -0.57
C ALA A 83 2.60 -9.34 -1.37
N THR A 84 2.01 -10.47 -1.02
CA THR A 84 0.84 -11.03 -1.72
C THR A 84 -0.27 -11.34 -0.72
N GLY A 85 -1.48 -10.90 -1.04
CA GLY A 85 -2.66 -11.24 -0.24
C GLY A 85 -2.72 -10.54 1.11
N THR A 86 -2.60 -9.23 1.14
CA THR A 86 -2.62 -8.44 2.37
C THR A 86 -4.00 -7.84 2.64
N ASN A 87 -4.43 -7.90 3.91
CA ASN A 87 -5.57 -7.13 4.41
C ASN A 87 -5.06 -6.03 5.34
N ILE A 88 -5.36 -4.78 5.00
CA ILE A 88 -5.02 -3.64 5.85
C ILE A 88 -6.29 -3.20 6.57
N ASN A 89 -6.36 -3.51 7.86
CA ASN A 89 -7.49 -3.21 8.75
C ASN A 89 -7.07 -2.15 9.77
N GLY A 90 -6.75 -0.96 9.29
CA GLY A 90 -6.08 0.08 10.06
C GLY A 90 -4.57 0.00 9.88
N GLY A 91 -3.90 1.14 10.02
CA GLY A 91 -2.45 1.22 9.84
C GLY A 91 -2.04 1.56 8.41
N THR A 92 -0.79 1.33 8.12
CA THR A 92 -0.17 1.83 6.89
C THR A 92 0.75 0.80 6.26
N ARG A 93 0.67 0.69 4.93
CA ARG A 93 1.69 0.02 4.14
C ARG A 93 2.39 1.04 3.25
N ASN A 94 3.72 0.97 3.19
CA ASN A 94 4.53 1.76 2.27
C ASN A 94 5.20 0.82 1.27
N ILE A 95 4.95 1.03 -0.02
CA ILE A 95 5.62 0.29 -1.09
C ILE A 95 6.71 1.20 -1.64
N LYS A 96 7.94 0.87 -1.33
CA LYS A 96 9.10 1.69 -1.68
C LYS A 96 9.69 1.28 -3.03
N SER A 97 10.66 2.04 -3.51
CA SER A 97 11.34 1.76 -4.78
C SER A 97 11.78 0.31 -4.88
N GLY A 98 11.38 -0.37 -5.95
CA GLY A 98 11.68 -1.79 -6.17
C GLY A 98 10.82 -2.77 -5.40
N GLY A 99 9.95 -2.29 -4.50
CA GLY A 99 8.99 -3.13 -3.79
C GLY A 99 7.73 -3.38 -4.63
N LYS A 100 7.09 -4.52 -4.40
CA LYS A 100 5.86 -4.92 -5.10
C LYS A 100 4.82 -5.46 -4.13
N ALA A 101 3.58 -5.06 -4.34
CA ALA A 101 2.45 -5.62 -3.62
C ALA A 101 1.40 -6.12 -4.61
N ASP A 102 0.85 -7.30 -4.37
CA ASP A 102 -0.18 -7.91 -5.19
C ASP A 102 -1.36 -8.33 -4.32
N THR A 103 -2.56 -8.01 -4.77
CA THR A 103 -3.82 -8.38 -4.10
C THR A 103 -3.90 -7.85 -2.67
N THR A 104 -4.30 -6.60 -2.54
CA THR A 104 -4.44 -5.90 -1.27
C THR A 104 -5.86 -5.42 -1.08
N ILE A 105 -6.40 -5.58 0.12
CA ILE A 105 -7.63 -4.93 0.54
C ILE A 105 -7.27 -3.81 1.51
N ILE A 106 -7.65 -2.58 1.17
CA ILE A 106 -7.40 -1.38 1.99
C ILE A 106 -8.73 -0.97 2.61
N SER A 107 -8.95 -1.38 3.85
CA SER A 107 -10.22 -1.15 4.54
C SER A 107 -10.31 0.27 5.12
N SER A 108 -11.46 0.62 5.65
CA SER A 108 -11.69 1.94 6.27
C SER A 108 -10.61 2.26 7.32
N GLY A 109 -10.10 3.48 7.30
CA GLY A 109 -9.05 3.93 8.22
C GLY A 109 -7.65 3.45 7.86
N SER A 110 -7.49 2.74 6.75
CA SER A 110 -6.21 2.19 6.31
C SER A 110 -5.60 3.00 5.17
N ARG A 111 -4.29 2.91 5.02
CA ARG A 111 -3.54 3.61 3.98
C ARG A 111 -2.55 2.68 3.30
N GLN A 112 -2.51 2.72 1.98
CA GLN A 112 -1.41 2.15 1.19
C GLN A 112 -0.73 3.27 0.41
N VAL A 113 0.56 3.43 0.60
CA VAL A 113 1.37 4.45 -0.06
C VAL A 113 2.27 3.77 -1.08
N VAL A 114 2.20 4.23 -2.33
CA VAL A 114 3.09 3.76 -3.40
C VAL A 114 4.07 4.88 -3.70
N GLU A 115 5.32 4.65 -3.37
CA GLU A 115 6.38 5.62 -3.60
C GLU A 115 6.95 5.46 -5.02
N LYS A 116 7.79 6.39 -5.43
CA LYS A 116 8.45 6.32 -6.74
C LYS A 116 9.10 4.96 -6.96
N ASP A 117 8.83 4.35 -8.12
CA ASP A 117 9.32 3.04 -8.52
C ASP A 117 8.82 1.87 -7.66
N GLY A 118 7.85 2.12 -6.78
CA GLY A 118 7.07 1.07 -6.14
C GLY A 118 5.93 0.64 -7.06
N THR A 119 5.48 -0.60 -6.91
CA THR A 119 4.40 -1.16 -7.75
C THR A 119 3.35 -1.85 -6.90
N ALA A 120 2.09 -1.47 -7.10
CA ALA A 120 0.94 -2.14 -6.52
C ALA A 120 0.04 -2.68 -7.63
N THR A 121 -0.37 -3.93 -7.53
CA THR A 121 -1.28 -4.57 -8.48
C THR A 121 -2.48 -5.13 -7.72
N GLY A 122 -3.69 -4.87 -8.23
CA GLY A 122 -4.90 -5.45 -7.63
C GLY A 122 -5.23 -4.88 -6.24
N SER A 123 -5.10 -3.58 -6.04
CA SER A 123 -5.50 -2.92 -4.80
C SER A 123 -7.00 -2.62 -4.82
N ASN A 124 -7.72 -3.10 -3.82
CA ASN A 124 -9.11 -2.75 -3.60
C ASN A 124 -9.19 -1.72 -2.48
N ILE A 125 -9.69 -0.53 -2.79
CA ILE A 125 -9.84 0.54 -1.82
C ILE A 125 -11.29 0.56 -1.37
N SER A 126 -11.55 0.11 -0.15
CA SER A 126 -12.90 0.13 0.42
C SER A 126 -13.27 1.55 0.88
N ALA A 127 -14.55 1.79 1.07
CA ALA A 127 -15.01 3.08 1.60
C ALA A 127 -14.26 3.44 2.88
N GLY A 128 -13.75 4.66 2.96
CA GLY A 128 -12.93 5.14 4.09
C GLY A 128 -11.47 4.71 4.05
N GLY A 129 -11.07 3.86 3.12
CA GLY A 129 -9.66 3.54 2.87
C GLY A 129 -9.01 4.53 1.91
N SER A 130 -7.68 4.56 1.89
CA SER A 130 -6.91 5.49 1.05
C SER A 130 -5.78 4.79 0.30
N LEU A 131 -5.68 5.07 -0.99
CA LEU A 131 -4.51 4.74 -1.81
C LEU A 131 -3.81 6.04 -2.17
N ILE A 132 -2.54 6.14 -1.82
CA ILE A 132 -1.73 7.33 -2.05
C ILE A 132 -0.58 6.95 -2.99
N VAL A 133 -0.53 7.59 -4.15
CA VAL A 133 0.50 7.31 -5.15
C VAL A 133 1.32 8.58 -5.38
N TYR A 134 2.57 8.54 -5.00
CA TYR A 134 3.51 9.63 -5.25
C TYR A 134 3.98 9.61 -6.70
N THR A 135 4.55 10.72 -7.16
CA THR A 135 5.09 10.82 -8.51
C THR A 135 6.04 9.66 -8.81
N GLY A 136 5.80 8.97 -9.92
CA GLY A 136 6.59 7.81 -10.32
C GLY A 136 6.14 6.49 -9.71
N GLY A 137 5.11 6.48 -8.87
CA GLY A 137 4.51 5.26 -8.36
C GLY A 137 3.62 4.59 -9.41
N ILE A 138 3.51 3.27 -9.33
CA ILE A 138 2.73 2.46 -10.26
C ILE A 138 1.66 1.70 -9.49
N ALA A 139 0.38 1.85 -9.91
CA ALA A 139 -0.74 1.12 -9.32
C ALA A 139 -1.70 0.69 -10.44
N HIS A 140 -1.76 -0.61 -10.71
CA HIS A 140 -2.58 -1.19 -11.75
C HIS A 140 -3.66 -2.11 -11.18
N GLY A 141 -4.77 -2.23 -11.90
CA GLY A 141 -5.88 -3.05 -11.45
C GLY A 141 -6.52 -2.55 -10.16
N VAL A 142 -6.52 -1.24 -9.97
CA VAL A 142 -7.14 -0.61 -8.80
C VAL A 142 -8.66 -0.77 -8.88
N ASN A 143 -9.28 -1.22 -7.80
CA ASN A 143 -10.72 -1.13 -7.64
C ASN A 143 -11.02 -0.08 -6.58
N GLN A 144 -11.47 1.08 -7.02
CA GLN A 144 -11.80 2.20 -6.15
C GLN A 144 -13.29 2.18 -5.84
N GLU A 145 -13.66 1.69 -4.66
CA GLU A 145 -15.06 1.70 -4.23
C GLU A 145 -15.52 3.12 -3.91
N THR A 146 -16.80 3.36 -4.02
CA THR A 146 -17.41 4.65 -3.66
C THR A 146 -17.11 4.98 -2.21
N GLY A 147 -16.70 6.23 -1.94
CA GLY A 147 -16.34 6.68 -0.60
C GLY A 147 -14.89 6.40 -0.20
N SER A 148 -14.11 5.79 -1.09
CA SER A 148 -12.67 5.62 -0.86
C SER A 148 -11.88 6.80 -1.42
N ALA A 149 -10.65 6.99 -0.92
CA ALA A 149 -9.81 8.11 -1.29
C ALA A 149 -8.66 7.67 -2.20
N LEU A 150 -8.52 8.32 -3.35
CA LEU A 150 -7.36 8.23 -4.21
C LEU A 150 -6.59 9.55 -4.08
N VAL A 151 -5.31 9.46 -3.71
CA VAL A 151 -4.42 10.62 -3.65
C VAL A 151 -3.30 10.38 -4.64
N ALA A 152 -3.16 11.23 -5.64
CA ALA A 152 -2.24 10.97 -6.74
C ALA A 152 -1.65 12.24 -7.33
N ASN A 153 -0.45 12.10 -7.89
CA ASN A 153 0.19 13.09 -8.73
C ASN A 153 0.15 12.65 -10.18
N THR A 154 -0.01 13.59 -11.10
CA THR A 154 0.06 13.32 -12.54
C THR A 154 1.48 13.49 -13.11
N GLY A 155 2.49 13.47 -12.25
CA GLY A 155 3.87 13.72 -12.62
C GLY A 155 4.50 12.62 -13.48
N ALA A 156 5.71 12.86 -13.93
CA ALA A 156 6.44 11.94 -14.80
C ALA A 156 6.61 10.56 -14.15
N GLY A 157 6.28 9.50 -14.90
CA GLY A 157 6.42 8.13 -14.45
C GLY A 157 5.26 7.61 -13.60
N THR A 158 4.35 8.48 -13.16
CA THR A 158 3.14 8.03 -12.46
C THR A 158 2.25 7.25 -13.42
N ASP A 159 1.87 6.04 -13.02
CA ASP A 159 1.06 5.17 -13.87
C ASP A 159 0.02 4.45 -13.02
N ILE A 160 -1.21 4.93 -13.08
CA ILE A 160 -2.32 4.39 -12.31
C ILE A 160 -3.45 4.04 -13.26
N GLU A 161 -4.01 2.85 -13.12
CA GLU A 161 -5.22 2.49 -13.85
C GLU A 161 -6.10 1.58 -12.99
N GLY A 162 -7.37 1.61 -13.29
CA GLY A 162 -8.34 0.76 -12.60
C GLY A 162 -9.76 1.15 -12.91
N TYR A 163 -10.67 0.79 -12.01
CA TYR A 163 -12.08 1.08 -12.12
C TYR A 163 -12.59 1.82 -10.91
N ASN A 164 -13.52 2.73 -11.13
CA ASN A 164 -14.25 3.45 -10.09
C ASN A 164 -15.74 3.49 -10.47
N LYS A 165 -16.54 4.25 -9.74
CA LYS A 165 -17.99 4.36 -9.97
C LYS A 165 -18.39 4.93 -11.34
N LEU A 166 -17.46 5.60 -12.02
CA LEU A 166 -17.73 6.16 -13.36
C LEU A 166 -17.38 5.17 -14.46
N SER A 167 -16.16 4.63 -14.46
CA SER A 167 -15.62 3.86 -15.55
C SER A 167 -14.22 3.34 -15.24
N HIS A 168 -13.57 2.78 -16.25
CA HIS A 168 -12.12 2.61 -16.24
C HIS A 168 -11.46 3.99 -16.20
N PHE A 169 -10.55 4.18 -15.26
CA PHE A 169 -9.81 5.44 -15.08
C PHE A 169 -8.32 5.24 -15.26
N THR A 170 -7.64 6.30 -15.67
CA THR A 170 -6.19 6.29 -15.84
C THR A 170 -5.57 7.59 -15.36
N ILE A 171 -4.36 7.48 -14.78
CA ILE A 171 -3.45 8.59 -14.55
C ILE A 171 -2.10 8.14 -15.09
N THR A 172 -1.77 8.54 -16.30
CA THR A 172 -0.54 8.10 -16.98
C THR A 172 -0.17 9.08 -18.08
N GLY A 173 1.10 9.10 -18.49
CA GLY A 173 1.58 9.95 -19.55
C GLY A 173 1.38 11.45 -19.28
N GLY A 174 1.35 11.85 -18.02
CA GLY A 174 1.12 13.24 -17.63
C GLY A 174 -0.35 13.66 -17.72
N GLY A 175 -1.30 12.73 -17.89
CA GLY A 175 -2.72 13.01 -18.00
C GLY A 175 -3.56 12.15 -17.07
N ALA A 176 -4.79 12.59 -16.80
CA ALA A 176 -5.77 11.88 -15.99
C ALA A 176 -7.09 11.82 -16.72
N ASN A 177 -7.78 10.68 -16.67
CA ASN A 177 -9.06 10.48 -17.32
C ASN A 177 -10.00 9.63 -16.47
N TYR A 178 -11.24 10.07 -16.33
CA TYR A 178 -12.29 9.42 -15.53
C TYR A 178 -11.93 9.22 -14.04
N VAL A 179 -11.12 10.08 -13.48
CA VAL A 179 -10.72 10.01 -12.06
C VAL A 179 -11.85 10.49 -11.17
N VAL A 180 -12.06 9.84 -10.05
CA VAL A 180 -13.00 10.24 -9.01
C VAL A 180 -12.21 10.64 -7.76
N LEU A 181 -12.43 11.87 -7.31
CA LEU A 181 -11.82 12.42 -6.11
C LEU A 181 -12.92 12.70 -5.10
N GLU A 182 -12.92 11.97 -4.01
CA GLU A 182 -13.90 12.12 -2.93
C GLU A 182 -13.28 11.71 -1.59
N ASN A 183 -13.92 12.09 -0.52
CA ASN A 183 -13.62 11.64 0.84
C ASN A 183 -12.11 11.70 1.18
N THR A 184 -11.51 12.88 1.10
CA THR A 184 -10.08 13.17 1.26
C THR A 184 -9.19 12.81 0.07
N GLY A 185 -9.76 12.29 -1.01
CA GLY A 185 -9.04 12.08 -2.26
C GLY A 185 -8.52 13.40 -2.84
N GLU A 186 -7.34 13.35 -3.43
CA GLU A 186 -6.70 14.55 -3.96
C GLU A 186 -5.84 14.18 -5.18
N MET A 187 -5.95 15.00 -6.22
CA MET A 187 -5.07 14.87 -7.38
C MET A 187 -4.33 16.19 -7.59
N THR A 188 -3.02 16.10 -7.75
CA THR A 188 -2.17 17.25 -8.05
C THR A 188 -1.64 17.11 -9.48
N GLY A 189 -1.99 18.08 -10.33
CA GLY A 189 -1.45 18.18 -11.69
C GLY A 189 -0.15 18.96 -11.69
N VAL A 190 0.86 18.40 -12.34
CA VAL A 190 2.15 19.08 -12.52
C VAL A 190 2.25 19.66 -13.94
N ALA A 191 3.31 20.42 -14.21
CA ALA A 191 3.55 21.04 -15.51
C ALA A 191 3.40 20.01 -16.65
N THR A 192 2.76 20.42 -17.75
CA THR A 192 2.47 19.63 -18.94
C THR A 192 1.40 18.54 -18.77
N THR A 193 0.74 18.46 -17.62
CA THR A 193 -0.32 17.48 -17.41
C THR A 193 -1.70 18.00 -17.81
N SER A 194 -2.64 17.08 -18.06
CA SER A 194 -4.04 17.40 -18.33
C SER A 194 -4.97 16.44 -17.59
N ALA A 195 -6.16 16.92 -17.23
CA ALA A 195 -7.19 16.08 -16.62
C ALA A 195 -8.49 16.20 -17.43
N LYS A 196 -9.13 15.06 -17.72
CA LYS A 196 -10.39 14.97 -18.45
C LYS A 196 -11.38 14.12 -17.69
N ASN A 197 -12.68 14.43 -17.86
CA ASN A 197 -13.78 13.61 -17.31
C ASN A 197 -13.59 13.29 -15.83
N THR A 198 -12.93 14.16 -15.09
CA THR A 198 -12.61 13.98 -13.67
C THR A 198 -13.74 14.54 -12.82
N THR A 199 -14.16 13.78 -11.83
CA THR A 199 -15.22 14.15 -10.91
C THR A 199 -14.60 14.44 -9.53
N VAL A 200 -14.96 15.60 -8.98
CA VAL A 200 -14.58 15.97 -7.61
C VAL A 200 -15.85 16.00 -6.78
N ASP A 201 -16.02 15.02 -5.92
CA ASP A 201 -17.17 14.90 -5.02
C ASP A 201 -16.85 15.39 -3.61
N ALA A 202 -17.77 15.23 -2.68
CA ALA A 202 -17.61 15.71 -1.30
C ALA A 202 -16.30 15.22 -0.67
N GLY A 203 -15.52 16.18 -0.16
CA GLY A 203 -14.22 15.90 0.47
C GLY A 203 -13.06 15.67 -0.49
N GLY A 204 -13.32 15.67 -1.80
CA GLY A 204 -12.27 15.54 -2.81
C GLY A 204 -11.62 16.88 -3.14
N LYS A 205 -10.42 16.85 -3.67
CA LYS A 205 -9.66 18.04 -4.02
C LYS A 205 -8.80 17.83 -5.26
N MET A 206 -8.77 18.84 -6.12
CA MET A 206 -7.88 18.88 -7.27
C MET A 206 -7.00 20.13 -7.18
N ASN A 207 -5.68 19.95 -7.27
CA ASN A 207 -4.72 21.03 -7.24
C ASN A 207 -4.05 21.20 -8.60
N VAL A 208 -3.88 22.45 -9.03
CA VAL A 208 -3.14 22.80 -10.25
C VAL A 208 -1.81 23.39 -9.84
N GLN A 209 -0.73 22.76 -10.23
CA GLN A 209 0.60 23.36 -10.09
C GLN A 209 0.89 24.24 -11.31
N LYS A 210 1.87 25.14 -11.16
CA LYS A 210 2.25 26.09 -12.20
C LYS A 210 2.48 25.36 -13.53
N ALA A 211 1.87 25.88 -14.61
CA ALA A 211 1.93 25.37 -15.98
C ALA A 211 1.18 24.06 -16.22
N GLY A 212 0.42 23.52 -15.27
CA GLY A 212 -0.52 22.43 -15.50
C GLY A 212 -1.78 22.94 -16.21
N SER A 213 -2.50 22.06 -16.94
CA SER A 213 -3.78 22.37 -17.55
C SER A 213 -4.83 21.29 -17.24
N TYR A 214 -6.10 21.71 -17.15
CA TYR A 214 -7.25 20.84 -16.86
C TYR A 214 -8.34 21.02 -17.90
N LYS A 215 -8.94 19.95 -18.29
CA LYS A 215 -10.04 19.95 -19.26
C LYS A 215 -11.23 19.15 -18.77
#